data_a036a9d6d4540e2ee5b59be983c737df
#
_entry.id   a036a9d6d4540e2ee5b59be983c737df
#
_cell.length_a   1.000
_cell.length_b   1.000
_cell.length_c   1.000
_cell.angle_alpha   90.00
_cell.angle_beta   90.00
_cell.angle_gamma   90.00
#
_symmetry.space_group_name_H-M   'P 1'
#
loop_
_entity.id
_entity.type
_entity.pdbx_description
1 polymer ?
#
loop_
_entity_poly.entity_id
_entity_poly.type
_entity_poly.pdbx_seq_one_letter_code
_entity_poly.pdbx_strand_id
1 'polypeptide(L)'
;MLNLPHIIIDLINPFAPCFYGVTTWMKAQILLIGTILTTGKRTVTAALRVMGLQDEMKYAQYHHVLNRAVWKPLDLAQVLLRMLARTFYGPDEPLVFGIDETIERRWGHKIAARGIYRDPVRSSKSHFVKTSGLRWISLMLLAPIPWAQRIWALPVMTALAPSERYYETRGRKPKTLTERALQMIKQLRR
;
A
#
# COMPACT_ATOMS: atom_id res chain seq x y z
N MET A 1 19.77 -7.76 16.66
CA MET A 1 18.68 -6.77 16.75
C MET A 1 19.08 -5.52 16.01
N LEU A 2 18.16 -4.93 15.23
CA LEU A 2 18.40 -3.62 14.62
C LEU A 2 18.60 -2.60 15.75
N ASN A 3 19.73 -1.90 15.75
CA ASN A 3 19.99 -0.82 16.69
C ASN A 3 19.38 0.48 16.09
N LEU A 4 18.06 0.62 16.23
CA LEU A 4 17.31 1.76 15.70
C LEU A 4 17.23 2.87 16.75
N PRO A 5 17.25 4.15 16.34
CA PRO A 5 16.93 5.26 17.20
C PRO A 5 15.55 5.08 17.88
N HIS A 6 15.41 5.45 19.14
CA HIS A 6 14.17 5.28 19.90
C HIS A 6 12.96 5.90 19.19
N ILE A 7 13.12 7.07 18.59
CA ILE A 7 12.06 7.75 17.85
C ILE A 7 11.50 6.90 16.68
N ILE A 8 12.36 6.13 16.02
CA ILE A 8 11.93 5.23 14.93
C ILE A 8 11.20 4.02 15.51
N ILE A 9 11.68 3.49 16.65
CA ILE A 9 11.03 2.37 17.34
C ILE A 9 9.63 2.79 17.77
N ASP A 10 9.48 3.94 18.40
CA ASP A 10 8.19 4.47 18.87
C ASP A 10 7.22 4.69 17.71
N LEU A 11 7.72 5.17 16.56
CA LEU A 11 6.93 5.40 15.37
C LEU A 11 6.40 4.09 14.76
N ILE A 12 7.18 3.03 14.75
CA ILE A 12 6.81 1.77 14.08
C ILE A 12 6.16 0.74 15.00
N ASN A 13 6.39 0.79 16.32
CA ASN A 13 5.83 -0.17 17.28
C ASN A 13 4.29 -0.29 17.25
N PRO A 14 3.50 0.77 17.01
CA PRO A 14 2.04 0.64 16.90
C PRO A 14 1.58 -0.34 15.80
N PHE A 15 2.42 -0.68 14.84
CA PHE A 15 2.11 -1.65 13.78
C PHE A 15 2.37 -3.10 14.20
N ALA A 16 3.12 -3.35 15.28
CA ALA A 16 3.49 -4.71 15.70
C ALA A 16 2.29 -5.66 15.90
N PRO A 17 1.16 -5.23 16.52
CA PRO A 17 -0.01 -6.09 16.70
C PRO A 17 -0.70 -6.54 15.42
N CYS A 18 -0.41 -5.88 14.28
CA CYS A 18 -0.96 -6.26 12.97
C CYS A 18 -0.32 -7.53 12.39
N PHE A 19 0.76 -8.03 13.01
CA PHE A 19 1.49 -9.22 12.60
C PHE A 19 1.32 -10.35 13.61
N TYR A 20 0.99 -11.56 13.14
CA TYR A 20 0.75 -12.70 14.03
C TYR A 20 2.00 -13.30 14.69
N GLY A 21 3.20 -12.92 14.26
CA GLY A 21 4.43 -13.47 14.81
C GLY A 21 5.55 -12.44 14.91
N VAL A 22 6.27 -12.48 16.04
CA VAL A 22 7.40 -11.60 16.31
C VAL A 22 8.45 -11.66 15.19
N THR A 23 8.77 -12.86 14.71
CA THR A 23 9.74 -13.06 13.61
C THR A 23 9.29 -12.40 12.30
N THR A 24 7.99 -12.45 12.00
CA THR A 24 7.41 -11.76 10.82
C THR A 24 7.51 -10.25 10.99
N TRP A 25 7.17 -9.75 12.17
CA TRP A 25 7.29 -8.33 12.50
C TRP A 25 8.73 -7.83 12.38
N MET A 26 9.71 -8.53 12.96
CA MET A 26 11.13 -8.17 12.85
C MET A 26 11.59 -8.05 11.38
N LYS A 27 11.19 -8.99 10.54
CA LYS A 27 11.53 -8.93 9.09
C LYS A 27 10.77 -7.81 8.37
N ALA A 28 9.52 -7.55 8.74
CA ALA A 28 8.74 -6.44 8.20
C ALA A 28 9.39 -5.09 8.52
N GLN A 29 9.92 -4.89 9.73
CA GLN A 29 10.69 -3.69 10.10
C GLN A 29 11.92 -3.50 9.21
N ILE A 30 12.70 -4.56 9.01
CA ILE A 30 13.89 -4.52 8.14
C ILE A 30 13.49 -4.13 6.72
N LEU A 31 12.44 -4.74 6.18
CA LEU A 31 11.94 -4.41 4.84
C LEU A 31 11.42 -2.98 4.74
N LEU A 32 10.69 -2.51 5.74
CA LEU A 32 10.15 -1.15 5.79
C LEU A 32 11.28 -0.12 5.75
N ILE A 33 12.22 -0.23 6.68
CA ILE A 33 13.33 0.71 6.82
C ILE A 33 14.25 0.61 5.60
N GLY A 34 14.61 -0.61 5.20
CA GLY A 34 15.43 -0.82 4.02
C GLY A 34 14.80 -0.27 2.74
N THR A 35 13.47 -0.35 2.61
CA THR A 35 12.74 0.23 1.47
C THR A 35 12.79 1.77 1.48
N ILE A 36 12.67 2.39 2.66
CA ILE A 36 12.78 3.85 2.82
C ILE A 36 14.19 4.32 2.45
N LEU A 37 15.22 3.61 2.92
CA LEU A 37 16.62 3.98 2.69
C LEU A 37 17.13 3.66 1.28
N THR A 38 16.43 2.79 0.54
CA THR A 38 16.85 2.42 -0.83
C THR A 38 16.60 3.56 -1.81
N THR A 39 17.64 4.07 -2.44
CA THR A 39 17.58 5.19 -3.41
C THR A 39 17.19 4.75 -4.83
N GLY A 40 17.30 3.47 -5.17
CA GLY A 40 17.00 2.91 -6.49
C GLY A 40 15.71 2.08 -6.52
N LYS A 41 15.73 0.99 -7.30
CA LYS A 41 14.61 0.03 -7.34
C LYS A 41 14.42 -0.62 -5.98
N ARG A 42 13.25 -0.42 -5.37
CA ARG A 42 12.88 -0.96 -4.07
C ARG A 42 12.53 -2.44 -4.15
N THR A 43 13.55 -3.28 -4.26
CA THR A 43 13.44 -4.75 -4.21
C THR A 43 13.78 -5.26 -2.81
N VAL A 44 13.36 -6.48 -2.47
CA VAL A 44 13.72 -7.12 -1.20
C VAL A 44 15.25 -7.17 -1.04
N THR A 45 15.97 -7.57 -2.09
CA THR A 45 17.44 -7.65 -2.05
C THR A 45 18.12 -6.29 -1.91
N ALA A 46 17.56 -5.24 -2.51
CA ALA A 46 18.06 -3.86 -2.33
C ALA A 46 17.85 -3.38 -0.89
N ALA A 47 16.66 -3.63 -0.33
CA ALA A 47 16.36 -3.31 1.08
C ALA A 47 17.30 -4.05 2.04
N LEU A 48 17.54 -5.35 1.83
CA LEU A 48 18.47 -6.12 2.65
C LEU A 48 19.91 -5.59 2.55
N ARG A 49 20.36 -5.23 1.36
CA ARG A 49 21.71 -4.68 1.16
C ARG A 49 21.92 -3.38 1.92
N VAL A 50 20.97 -2.46 1.85
CA VAL A 50 21.04 -1.18 2.58
C VAL A 50 21.03 -1.39 4.10
N MET A 51 20.38 -2.47 4.55
CA MET A 51 20.34 -2.85 5.97
C MET A 51 21.56 -3.68 6.42
N GLY A 52 22.59 -3.82 5.60
CA GLY A 52 23.80 -4.60 5.91
C GLY A 52 23.59 -6.12 5.90
N LEU A 53 22.53 -6.59 5.24
CA LEU A 53 22.14 -8.00 5.16
C LEU A 53 22.33 -8.57 3.75
N GLN A 54 23.37 -8.12 3.02
CA GLN A 54 23.66 -8.59 1.66
C GLN A 54 23.99 -10.09 1.62
N ASP A 55 24.56 -10.63 2.70
CA ASP A 55 25.00 -12.03 2.81
C ASP A 55 23.98 -12.93 3.55
N GLU A 56 22.76 -12.45 3.75
CA GLU A 56 21.70 -13.19 4.44
C GLU A 56 21.29 -14.43 3.64
N MET A 57 21.68 -15.60 4.09
CA MET A 57 21.40 -16.89 3.46
C MET A 57 19.91 -17.22 3.41
N LYS A 58 19.13 -16.72 4.39
CA LYS A 58 17.68 -16.96 4.50
C LYS A 58 16.85 -15.84 3.88
N TYR A 59 17.37 -15.14 2.87
CA TYR A 59 16.68 -14.01 2.22
C TYR A 59 15.27 -14.35 1.71
N ALA A 60 15.00 -15.61 1.33
CA ALA A 60 13.68 -16.07 0.93
C ALA A 60 12.61 -15.83 1.99
N GLN A 61 12.97 -15.81 3.28
CA GLN A 61 12.03 -15.54 4.37
C GLN A 61 11.52 -14.11 4.36
N TYR A 62 12.28 -13.15 3.83
CA TYR A 62 11.83 -11.77 3.65
C TYR A 62 10.82 -11.65 2.51
N HIS A 63 10.97 -12.42 1.44
CA HIS A 63 9.94 -12.54 0.42
C HIS A 63 8.65 -13.16 0.98
N HIS A 64 8.76 -14.11 1.93
CA HIS A 64 7.59 -14.72 2.56
C HIS A 64 6.76 -13.72 3.36
N VAL A 65 7.36 -12.67 3.95
CA VAL A 65 6.61 -11.58 4.61
C VAL A 65 5.63 -10.93 3.66
N LEU A 66 6.00 -10.79 2.38
CA LEU A 66 5.18 -10.09 1.38
C LEU A 66 4.17 -10.99 0.66
N ASN A 67 4.41 -12.32 0.61
CA ASN A 67 3.62 -13.21 -0.23
C ASN A 67 2.92 -14.36 0.50
N ARG A 68 3.36 -14.74 1.71
CA ARG A 68 2.83 -15.90 2.45
C ARG A 68 2.45 -15.61 3.89
N ALA A 69 3.15 -14.69 4.55
CA ALA A 69 2.85 -14.38 5.94
C ALA A 69 1.46 -13.79 6.08
N VAL A 70 0.76 -14.23 7.11
CA VAL A 70 -0.57 -13.69 7.45
C VAL A 70 -0.36 -12.46 8.33
N TRP A 71 -0.87 -11.33 7.89
CA TRP A 71 -0.91 -10.08 8.63
C TRP A 71 -2.16 -9.31 8.21
N LYS A 72 -2.54 -8.30 8.99
CA LYS A 72 -3.82 -7.61 8.84
C LYS A 72 -3.65 -6.24 8.14
N PRO A 73 -3.81 -6.17 6.80
CA PRO A 73 -3.62 -4.91 6.06
C PRO A 73 -4.57 -3.80 6.51
N LEU A 74 -5.80 -4.16 6.90
CA LEU A 74 -6.79 -3.20 7.36
C LEU A 74 -6.39 -2.58 8.70
N ASP A 75 -5.91 -3.39 9.65
CA ASP A 75 -5.42 -2.90 10.94
C ASP A 75 -4.22 -1.97 10.74
N LEU A 76 -3.30 -2.32 9.81
CA LEU A 76 -2.19 -1.44 9.41
C LEU A 76 -2.70 -0.10 8.88
N ALA A 77 -3.70 -0.11 8.00
CA ALA A 77 -4.28 1.11 7.45
C ALA A 77 -4.93 1.99 8.54
N GLN A 78 -5.61 1.38 9.51
CA GLN A 78 -6.20 2.09 10.64
C GLN A 78 -5.14 2.68 11.58
N VAL A 79 -4.06 1.95 11.87
CA VAL A 79 -2.95 2.47 12.67
C VAL A 79 -2.32 3.66 11.97
N LEU A 80 -2.02 3.51 10.66
CA LEU A 80 -1.46 4.59 9.85
C LEU A 80 -2.36 5.82 9.83
N LEU A 81 -3.66 5.64 9.59
CA LEU A 81 -4.63 6.75 9.57
C LEU A 81 -4.63 7.51 10.90
N ARG A 82 -4.69 6.79 12.04
CA ARG A 82 -4.66 7.43 13.37
C ARG A 82 -3.38 8.20 13.61
N MET A 83 -2.23 7.68 13.18
CA MET A 83 -0.94 8.37 13.30
C MET A 83 -0.94 9.65 12.46
N LEU A 84 -1.34 9.58 11.19
CA LEU A 84 -1.39 10.73 10.29
C LEU A 84 -2.39 11.78 10.77
N ALA A 85 -3.59 11.37 11.21
CA ALA A 85 -4.59 12.28 11.75
C ALA A 85 -4.07 13.04 12.98
N ARG A 86 -3.46 12.34 13.94
CA ARG A 86 -2.87 12.96 15.13
C ARG A 86 -1.71 13.90 14.83
N THR A 87 -0.99 13.66 13.73
CA THR A 87 0.17 14.46 13.33
C THR A 87 -0.22 15.74 12.62
N PHE A 88 -1.27 15.69 11.79
CA PHE A 88 -1.57 16.76 10.85
C PHE A 88 -2.91 17.47 11.09
N TYR A 89 -3.76 16.96 11.98
CA TYR A 89 -5.07 17.52 12.26
C TYR A 89 -5.26 17.82 13.75
N GLY A 90 -6.00 18.88 14.04
CA GLY A 90 -6.49 19.17 15.39
C GLY A 90 -7.57 18.17 15.84
N PRO A 91 -7.87 18.12 17.17
CA PRO A 91 -8.79 17.11 17.72
C PRO A 91 -10.21 17.18 17.15
N ASP A 92 -10.67 18.35 16.75
CA ASP A 92 -12.03 18.58 16.25
C ASP A 92 -12.08 18.91 14.76
N GLU A 93 -10.94 18.81 14.07
CA GLU A 93 -10.90 19.07 12.63
C GLU A 93 -11.46 17.90 11.82
N PRO A 94 -12.31 18.14 10.82
CA PRO A 94 -12.85 17.11 9.96
C PRO A 94 -11.75 16.51 9.07
N LEU A 95 -11.63 15.19 9.07
CA LEU A 95 -10.71 14.48 8.17
C LEU A 95 -11.26 14.52 6.74
N VAL A 96 -10.44 15.01 5.81
CA VAL A 96 -10.78 15.07 4.39
C VAL A 96 -10.07 13.95 3.65
N PHE A 97 -10.81 13.21 2.84
CA PHE A 97 -10.28 12.08 2.06
C PHE A 97 -10.39 12.31 0.58
N GLY A 98 -9.36 11.89 -0.16
CA GLY A 98 -9.36 11.75 -1.60
C GLY A 98 -9.38 10.28 -2.02
N ILE A 99 -9.97 9.99 -3.18
CA ILE A 99 -9.93 8.66 -3.80
C ILE A 99 -9.40 8.82 -5.21
N ASP A 100 -8.44 7.99 -5.57
CA ASP A 100 -7.87 7.96 -6.92
C ASP A 100 -7.68 6.54 -7.41
N GLU A 101 -7.71 6.36 -8.73
CA GLU A 101 -7.40 5.09 -9.37
C GLU A 101 -6.11 5.17 -10.17
N THR A 102 -5.32 4.11 -10.12
CA THR A 102 -4.06 4.00 -10.86
C THR A 102 -3.98 2.66 -11.58
N ILE A 103 -3.47 2.67 -12.80
CA ILE A 103 -3.19 1.46 -13.56
C ILE A 103 -1.69 1.20 -13.55
N GLU A 104 -1.29 0.17 -12.83
CA GLU A 104 0.07 -0.35 -12.87
C GLU A 104 0.24 -1.24 -14.10
N ARG A 105 0.97 -0.77 -15.11
CA ARG A 105 1.18 -1.51 -16.35
C ARG A 105 1.93 -2.81 -16.13
N ARG A 106 1.32 -3.93 -16.51
CA ARG A 106 1.85 -5.29 -16.37
C ARG A 106 1.53 -6.13 -17.61
N TRP A 107 2.48 -6.94 -18.04
CA TRP A 107 2.38 -7.75 -19.27
C TRP A 107 2.39 -9.25 -19.00
N GLY A 108 2.75 -9.70 -17.81
CA GLY A 108 2.92 -11.11 -17.45
C GLY A 108 1.62 -11.91 -17.59
N HIS A 109 1.65 -13.00 -18.35
CA HIS A 109 0.49 -13.88 -18.58
C HIS A 109 0.03 -14.59 -17.31
N LYS A 110 0.92 -14.84 -16.35
CA LYS A 110 0.62 -15.52 -15.08
C LYS A 110 -0.01 -14.61 -14.02
N ILE A 111 -0.18 -13.31 -14.30
CA ILE A 111 -0.80 -12.37 -13.36
C ILE A 111 -2.32 -12.50 -13.45
N ALA A 112 -2.92 -13.26 -12.54
CA ALA A 112 -4.32 -13.64 -12.59
C ALA A 112 -5.30 -12.44 -12.58
N ALA A 113 -4.97 -11.36 -11.86
CA ALA A 113 -5.83 -10.17 -11.75
C ALA A 113 -5.56 -9.12 -12.84
N ARG A 114 -4.69 -9.41 -13.80
CA ARG A 114 -4.40 -8.52 -14.91
C ARG A 114 -5.65 -8.32 -15.78
N GLY A 115 -5.94 -7.08 -16.07
CA GLY A 115 -7.03 -6.67 -16.96
C GLY A 115 -6.55 -5.79 -18.11
N ILE A 116 -7.48 -5.44 -18.98
CA ILE A 116 -7.29 -4.43 -20.02
C ILE A 116 -8.19 -3.26 -19.67
N TYR A 117 -7.60 -2.08 -19.56
CA TYR A 117 -8.27 -0.86 -19.11
C TYR A 117 -8.01 0.28 -20.09
N ARG A 118 -8.86 1.31 -20.03
CA ARG A 118 -8.57 2.58 -20.70
C ARG A 118 -7.38 3.25 -20.02
N ASP A 119 -6.36 3.62 -20.79
CA ASP A 119 -5.23 4.40 -20.28
C ASP A 119 -5.66 5.86 -20.12
N PRO A 120 -5.75 6.40 -18.87
CA PRO A 120 -6.25 7.75 -18.64
C PRO A 120 -5.29 8.83 -19.15
N VAL A 121 -4.00 8.52 -19.25
CA VAL A 121 -2.96 9.47 -19.66
C VAL A 121 -2.86 9.56 -21.18
N ARG A 122 -3.01 8.43 -21.87
CA ARG A 122 -2.85 8.36 -23.34
C ARG A 122 -4.16 8.50 -24.10
N SER A 123 -5.31 8.34 -23.44
CA SER A 123 -6.61 8.47 -24.08
C SER A 123 -7.09 9.91 -24.03
N SER A 124 -7.76 10.35 -25.10
CA SER A 124 -8.53 11.60 -25.16
C SER A 124 -10.02 11.30 -25.34
N LYS A 125 -10.83 12.34 -25.53
CA LYS A 125 -12.27 12.17 -25.84
C LYS A 125 -12.49 11.41 -27.15
N SER A 126 -11.64 11.65 -28.16
CA SER A 126 -11.73 11.06 -29.51
C SER A 126 -10.80 9.86 -29.70
N HIS A 127 -9.85 9.61 -28.80
CA HIS A 127 -8.85 8.54 -28.97
C HIS A 127 -8.78 7.64 -27.74
N PHE A 128 -9.17 6.39 -27.89
CA PHE A 128 -9.20 5.41 -26.82
C PHE A 128 -7.97 4.49 -26.88
N VAL A 129 -7.07 4.64 -25.92
CA VAL A 129 -5.88 3.77 -25.78
C VAL A 129 -6.13 2.74 -24.69
N LYS A 130 -5.96 1.46 -25.04
CA LYS A 130 -6.02 0.34 -24.09
C LYS A 130 -4.64 0.09 -23.48
N THR A 131 -4.61 -0.22 -22.17
CA THR A 131 -3.41 -0.68 -21.48
C THR A 131 -3.70 -1.94 -20.69
N SER A 132 -2.69 -2.82 -20.63
CA SER A 132 -2.73 -4.04 -19.81
C SER A 132 -2.10 -3.76 -18.44
N GLY A 133 -2.73 -4.20 -17.38
CA GLY A 133 -2.17 -3.99 -16.04
C GLY A 133 -3.04 -4.44 -14.89
N LEU A 134 -2.65 -3.98 -13.71
CA LEU A 134 -3.40 -4.08 -12.46
C LEU A 134 -4.00 -2.72 -12.16
N ARG A 135 -5.29 -2.67 -11.92
CA ARG A 135 -5.98 -1.45 -11.51
C ARG A 135 -6.08 -1.40 -9.98
N TRP A 136 -5.58 -0.33 -9.42
CA TRP A 136 -5.60 -0.05 -7.99
C TRP A 136 -6.51 1.13 -7.69
N ILE A 137 -7.19 1.09 -6.56
CA ILE A 137 -7.90 2.22 -5.98
C ILE A 137 -7.25 2.55 -4.65
N SER A 138 -6.94 3.82 -4.43
CA SER A 138 -6.29 4.32 -3.22
C SER A 138 -7.18 5.32 -2.51
N LEU A 139 -7.38 5.13 -1.22
CA LEU A 139 -8.00 6.09 -0.31
C LEU A 139 -6.89 6.83 0.41
N MET A 140 -6.88 8.15 0.32
CA MET A 140 -5.81 9.02 0.79
C MET A 140 -6.35 10.04 1.77
N LEU A 141 -5.62 10.31 2.85
CA LEU A 141 -5.88 11.45 3.73
C LEU A 141 -5.27 12.70 3.09
N LEU A 142 -6.08 13.75 2.92
CA LEU A 142 -5.63 15.04 2.38
C LEU A 142 -5.10 15.90 3.52
N ALA A 143 -3.83 15.73 3.87
CA ALA A 143 -3.22 16.35 5.04
C ALA A 143 -2.57 17.71 4.72
N PRO A 144 -2.84 18.76 5.51
CA PRO A 144 -2.09 20.02 5.44
C PRO A 144 -0.68 19.81 5.98
N ILE A 145 0.32 19.97 5.11
CA ILE A 145 1.71 19.77 5.49
C ILE A 145 2.34 21.13 5.80
N PRO A 146 2.67 21.45 7.09
CA PRO A 146 3.08 22.80 7.49
C PRO A 146 4.36 23.29 6.79
N TRP A 147 5.37 22.42 6.70
CA TRP A 147 6.65 22.78 6.08
C TRP A 147 6.59 22.87 4.55
N ALA A 148 5.60 22.23 3.91
CA ALA A 148 5.41 22.27 2.47
C ALA A 148 4.41 23.35 2.04
N GLN A 149 3.69 23.96 2.99
CA GLN A 149 2.62 24.96 2.76
C GLN A 149 1.60 24.52 1.71
N ARG A 150 1.29 23.22 1.67
CA ARG A 150 0.33 22.64 0.74
C ARG A 150 -0.31 21.37 1.30
N ILE A 151 -1.43 20.98 0.73
CA ILE A 151 -2.10 19.72 1.05
C ILE A 151 -1.43 18.58 0.30
N TRP A 152 -1.09 17.51 1.02
CA TRP A 152 -0.62 16.25 0.45
C TRP A 152 -1.68 15.17 0.55
N ALA A 153 -1.81 14.38 -0.50
CA ALA A 153 -2.64 13.17 -0.50
C ALA A 153 -1.80 12.00 0.01
N LEU A 154 -2.00 11.61 1.26
CA LEU A 154 -1.24 10.55 1.93
C LEU A 154 -2.02 9.22 1.83
N PRO A 155 -1.54 8.22 1.07
CA PRO A 155 -2.25 6.94 0.92
C PRO A 155 -2.35 6.21 2.26
N VAL A 156 -3.57 5.90 2.70
CA VAL A 156 -3.84 5.14 3.93
C VAL A 156 -4.32 3.72 3.64
N MET A 157 -5.00 3.52 2.52
CA MET A 157 -5.46 2.20 2.09
C MET A 157 -5.42 2.10 0.57
N THR A 158 -4.89 1.00 0.06
CA THR A 158 -4.89 0.69 -1.37
C THR A 158 -5.48 -0.69 -1.59
N ALA A 159 -6.37 -0.82 -2.56
CA ALA A 159 -7.03 -2.07 -2.89
C ALA A 159 -6.96 -2.37 -4.39
N LEU A 160 -6.77 -3.65 -4.73
CA LEU A 160 -6.83 -4.10 -6.10
C LEU A 160 -8.29 -4.07 -6.60
N ALA A 161 -8.53 -3.49 -7.76
CA ALA A 161 -9.81 -3.40 -8.44
C ALA A 161 -9.79 -4.14 -9.78
N PRO A 162 -9.85 -5.49 -9.80
CA PRO A 162 -9.75 -6.28 -11.00
C PRO A 162 -10.92 -6.02 -11.97
N SER A 163 -10.73 -6.41 -13.24
CA SER A 163 -11.79 -6.36 -14.26
C SER A 163 -12.93 -7.36 -13.97
N GLU A 164 -14.08 -7.16 -14.59
CA GLU A 164 -15.23 -8.08 -14.50
C GLU A 164 -14.85 -9.51 -14.86
N ARG A 165 -14.08 -9.70 -15.94
CA ARG A 165 -13.58 -11.01 -16.36
C ARG A 165 -12.85 -11.78 -15.25
N TYR A 166 -12.10 -11.09 -14.39
CA TYR A 166 -11.43 -11.71 -13.24
C TYR A 166 -12.43 -12.31 -12.24
N TYR A 167 -13.57 -11.66 -12.05
CA TYR A 167 -14.61 -12.15 -11.15
C TYR A 167 -15.41 -13.28 -11.78
N GLU A 168 -15.73 -13.18 -13.07
CA GLU A 168 -16.42 -14.22 -13.83
C GLU A 168 -15.67 -15.56 -13.77
N THR A 169 -14.33 -15.53 -14.01
CA THR A 169 -13.47 -16.73 -13.93
C THR A 169 -13.44 -17.39 -12.54
N ARG A 170 -13.97 -16.72 -11.51
CA ARG A 170 -14.03 -17.17 -10.12
C ARG A 170 -15.45 -17.36 -9.61
N GLY A 171 -16.45 -17.24 -10.45
CA GLY A 171 -17.86 -17.34 -10.05
C GLY A 171 -18.26 -16.29 -9.01
N ARG A 172 -17.64 -15.11 -9.02
CA ARG A 172 -17.91 -14.03 -8.06
C ARG A 172 -18.53 -12.82 -8.75
N LYS A 173 -19.43 -12.13 -8.06
CA LYS A 173 -20.03 -10.89 -8.55
C LYS A 173 -18.95 -9.80 -8.64
N PRO A 174 -18.82 -9.12 -9.80
CA PRO A 174 -17.92 -7.99 -9.94
C PRO A 174 -18.35 -6.83 -9.03
N LYS A 175 -17.38 -6.07 -8.56
CA LYS A 175 -17.62 -4.83 -7.81
C LYS A 175 -17.17 -3.64 -8.65
N THR A 176 -18.02 -2.64 -8.73
CA THR A 176 -17.69 -1.36 -9.34
C THR A 176 -16.64 -0.60 -8.50
N LEU A 177 -16.00 0.40 -9.08
CA LEU A 177 -15.05 1.25 -8.35
C LEU A 177 -15.73 2.00 -7.20
N THR A 178 -16.96 2.49 -7.43
CA THR A 178 -17.76 3.19 -6.42
C THR A 178 -18.09 2.27 -5.24
N GLU A 179 -18.52 1.03 -5.49
CA GLU A 179 -18.79 0.05 -4.44
C GLU A 179 -17.52 -0.26 -3.62
N ARG A 180 -16.36 -0.33 -4.29
CA ARG A 180 -15.08 -0.51 -3.60
C ARG A 180 -14.71 0.69 -2.74
N ALA A 181 -14.84 1.89 -3.29
CA ALA A 181 -14.58 3.13 -2.56
C ALA A 181 -15.43 3.21 -1.29
N LEU A 182 -16.75 2.96 -1.41
CA LEU A 182 -17.66 2.90 -0.27
C LEU A 182 -17.27 1.81 0.75
N GLN A 183 -16.83 0.65 0.27
CA GLN A 183 -16.34 -0.42 1.15
C GLN A 183 -15.09 0.02 1.91
N MET A 184 -14.12 0.66 1.25
CA MET A 184 -12.89 1.15 1.88
C MET A 184 -13.19 2.19 2.96
N ILE A 185 -14.06 3.16 2.68
CA ILE A 185 -14.49 4.17 3.66
C ILE A 185 -15.16 3.50 4.87
N LYS A 186 -16.10 2.58 4.64
CA LYS A 186 -16.77 1.84 5.71
C LYS A 186 -15.80 1.01 6.57
N GLN A 187 -14.75 0.48 5.98
CA GLN A 187 -13.74 -0.29 6.69
C GLN A 187 -12.83 0.58 7.56
N LEU A 188 -12.46 1.77 7.10
CA LEU A 188 -11.65 2.70 7.89
C LEU A 188 -12.41 3.36 9.04
N ARG A 189 -13.75 3.49 8.93
CA ARG A 189 -14.60 4.06 9.98
C ARG A 189 -14.75 3.14 11.22
N ARG A 190 -14.49 1.84 11.10
CA ARG A 190 -14.55 0.87 12.20
C ARG A 190 -13.32 0.92 13.10
#